data_89c7f288c1e76becadeb5453440de1b9
#
_entry.id   89c7f288c1e76becadeb5453440de1b9
#
_cell.length_a   1.000
_cell.length_b   1.000
_cell.length_c   1.000
_cell.angle_alpha   90.00
_cell.angle_beta   90.00
_cell.angle_gamma   90.00
#
_symmetry.space_group_name_H-M   'P 1'
#
loop_
_entity.id
_entity.type
_entity.pdbx_description
1 polymer ?
#
loop_
_entity_poly.entity_id
_entity_poly.type
_entity_poly.pdbx_seq_one_letter_code
_entity_poly.pdbx_strand_id
1 'polypeptide(L)'
;MTTSETVIDFGKLIAPVFYPVHRDIAKGGHTYYDLYGGRGGLKSSFISLEIVLGMMKDRQANAVIFRKYAVTLRETVYGQILWAVEALGVSHLWEAGVNPMQCTYRPTGQKIIFRGLDKAKKTKSLKASHGYFKYLWFEELDEFAGMEEIRTVQQSVLRGGEQFVVFKSFNPPISVGNWANQYINEPRANALRHKSSYLDAPPEWLGQQFLEDAEHLKEVNERAYRHEYLGEPVGTGGQVFEFLEICTITDEEMQQFDRIYQGIDFGWMPDPMAFIRCSYRSNHEKVYLLDEY
;
A
#
# COMPACT_ATOMS: atom_id res chain seq x y z
N MET A 1 28.21 -32.71 14.38
CA MET A 1 28.07 -31.46 13.60
C MET A 1 27.44 -30.45 14.52
N THR A 2 28.23 -29.52 15.03
CA THR A 2 27.76 -28.45 15.89
C THR A 2 26.90 -27.53 15.04
N THR A 3 25.60 -27.51 15.27
CA THR A 3 24.69 -26.48 14.74
C THR A 3 25.11 -25.17 15.38
N SER A 4 25.79 -24.31 14.60
CA SER A 4 25.99 -22.93 15.01
C SER A 4 24.60 -22.29 15.11
N GLU A 5 24.18 -21.96 16.33
CA GLU A 5 22.98 -21.14 16.52
C GLU A 5 23.23 -19.76 15.88
N THR A 6 22.50 -19.49 14.82
CA THR A 6 22.53 -18.15 14.21
C THR A 6 21.67 -17.23 15.08
N VAL A 7 22.30 -16.39 15.87
CA VAL A 7 21.60 -15.36 16.65
C VAL A 7 21.25 -14.19 15.72
N ILE A 8 19.98 -14.01 15.45
CA ILE A 8 19.49 -12.89 14.64
C ILE A 8 19.10 -11.75 15.59
N ASP A 9 19.81 -10.63 15.53
CA ASP A 9 19.41 -9.40 16.21
C ASP A 9 18.35 -8.66 15.38
N PHE A 10 17.10 -9.08 15.54
CA PHE A 10 15.98 -8.55 14.79
C PHE A 10 15.75 -7.05 15.02
N GLY A 11 16.12 -6.55 16.21
CA GLY A 11 16.00 -5.12 16.53
C GLY A 11 16.87 -4.21 15.65
N LYS A 12 17.95 -4.75 15.06
CA LYS A 12 18.80 -4.00 14.12
C LYS A 12 18.29 -4.00 12.69
N LEU A 13 17.27 -4.82 12.38
CA LEU A 13 16.72 -4.98 11.04
C LEU A 13 15.41 -4.23 10.83
N ILE A 14 14.76 -3.79 11.90
CA ILE A 14 13.52 -3.02 11.85
C ILE A 14 13.68 -1.64 12.48
N ALA A 15 13.02 -0.64 11.92
CA ALA A 15 13.02 0.70 12.52
C ALA A 15 12.34 0.68 13.90
N PRO A 16 12.81 1.49 14.87
CA PRO A 16 12.30 1.51 16.23
C PRO A 16 10.78 1.74 16.34
N VAL A 17 10.21 2.48 15.40
CA VAL A 17 8.76 2.74 15.32
C VAL A 17 7.94 1.45 15.24
N PHE A 18 8.50 0.36 14.70
CA PHE A 18 7.84 -0.94 14.58
C PHE A 18 8.03 -1.86 15.80
N TYR A 19 8.85 -1.52 16.79
CA TYR A 19 9.04 -2.38 17.98
C TYR A 19 7.73 -2.69 18.73
N PRO A 20 6.79 -1.74 18.90
CA PRO A 20 5.51 -2.04 19.53
C PRO A 20 4.69 -3.03 18.69
N VAL A 21 4.68 -2.88 17.36
CA VAL A 21 3.95 -3.76 16.43
C VAL A 21 4.53 -5.17 16.48
N HIS A 22 5.86 -5.31 16.40
CA HIS A 22 6.55 -6.61 16.54
C HIS A 22 6.19 -7.32 17.84
N ARG A 23 6.24 -6.59 18.98
CA ARG A 23 5.89 -7.16 20.29
C ARG A 23 4.43 -7.60 20.38
N ASP A 24 3.54 -6.86 19.74
CA ASP A 24 2.12 -7.21 19.70
C ASP A 24 1.90 -8.49 18.87
N ILE A 25 2.51 -8.60 17.69
CA ILE A 25 2.48 -9.81 16.85
C ILE A 25 3.02 -11.01 17.62
N ALA A 26 4.15 -10.87 18.30
CA ALA A 26 4.79 -11.93 19.06
C ALA A 26 3.92 -12.45 20.22
N LYS A 27 3.06 -11.59 20.79
CA LYS A 27 2.10 -11.94 21.86
C LYS A 27 0.75 -12.44 21.32
N GLY A 28 0.52 -12.37 19.99
CA GLY A 28 -0.80 -12.65 19.41
C GLY A 28 -1.88 -11.64 19.81
N GLY A 29 -1.50 -10.36 19.97
CA GLY A 29 -2.39 -9.32 20.50
C GLY A 29 -3.53 -8.98 19.55
N HIS A 30 -3.24 -8.85 18.25
CA HIS A 30 -4.25 -8.56 17.22
C HIS A 30 -4.18 -9.54 16.06
N THR A 31 -5.25 -9.60 15.27
CA THR A 31 -5.27 -10.37 14.01
C THR A 31 -4.92 -9.49 12.83
N TYR A 32 -5.32 -8.23 12.83
CA TYR A 32 -5.17 -7.32 11.70
C TYR A 32 -4.16 -6.22 12.03
N TYR A 33 -3.24 -6.02 11.12
CA TYR A 33 -2.17 -5.02 11.22
C TYR A 33 -2.23 -4.14 9.98
N ASP A 34 -2.84 -2.96 10.12
CA ASP A 34 -3.00 -2.01 9.04
C ASP A 34 -1.84 -0.99 9.13
N LEU A 35 -0.85 -1.14 8.24
CA LEU A 35 0.36 -0.32 8.19
C LEU A 35 0.25 0.68 7.04
N TYR A 36 0.16 1.95 7.34
CA TYR A 36 -0.05 3.00 6.33
C TYR A 36 0.87 4.20 6.57
N GLY A 37 0.98 5.07 5.57
CA GLY A 37 1.79 6.28 5.69
C GLY A 37 2.65 6.57 4.49
N GLY A 38 3.59 7.50 4.61
CA GLY A 38 4.36 8.03 3.51
C GLY A 38 5.38 7.06 2.90
N ARG A 39 5.98 7.51 1.80
CA ARG A 39 7.15 6.86 1.17
C ARG A 39 8.31 6.80 2.17
N GLY A 40 9.17 5.80 2.04
CA GLY A 40 10.28 5.61 2.96
C GLY A 40 9.90 5.16 4.37
N GLY A 41 8.61 4.95 4.68
CA GLY A 41 8.11 4.51 5.99
C GLY A 41 8.39 3.04 6.34
N LEU A 42 9.15 2.32 5.54
CA LEU A 42 9.67 0.96 5.77
C LEU A 42 8.60 -0.12 6.07
N LYS A 43 7.34 0.12 5.75
CA LYS A 43 6.21 -0.79 6.02
C LYS A 43 6.44 -2.18 5.43
N SER A 44 6.74 -2.24 4.13
CA SER A 44 6.90 -3.51 3.39
C SER A 44 8.15 -4.26 3.86
N SER A 45 9.22 -3.57 4.22
CA SER A 45 10.43 -4.16 4.80
C SER A 45 10.13 -4.83 6.15
N PHE A 46 9.40 -4.13 7.04
CA PHE A 46 8.98 -4.68 8.31
C PHE A 46 8.09 -5.92 8.13
N ILE A 47 7.05 -5.84 7.29
CA ILE A 47 6.12 -6.96 7.06
C ILE A 47 6.83 -8.20 6.53
N SER A 48 7.73 -8.01 5.55
CA SER A 48 8.47 -9.12 4.94
C SER A 48 9.37 -9.84 5.96
N LEU A 49 10.06 -9.08 6.82
CA LEU A 49 10.87 -9.62 7.92
C LEU A 49 10.02 -10.39 8.94
N GLU A 50 8.85 -9.84 9.33
CA GLU A 50 7.92 -10.51 10.24
C GLU A 50 7.39 -11.84 9.68
N ILE A 51 7.02 -11.87 8.40
CA ILE A 51 6.53 -13.09 7.75
C ILE A 51 7.62 -14.18 7.75
N VAL A 52 8.83 -13.84 7.27
CA VAL A 52 9.94 -14.80 7.18
C VAL A 52 10.32 -15.33 8.57
N LEU A 53 10.52 -14.44 9.53
CA LEU A 53 10.86 -14.79 10.91
C LEU A 53 9.77 -15.63 11.58
N GLY A 54 8.51 -15.23 11.42
CA GLY A 54 7.38 -15.89 12.04
C GLY A 54 7.14 -17.30 11.49
N MET A 55 7.34 -17.51 10.18
CA MET A 55 7.29 -18.84 9.57
C MET A 55 8.41 -19.76 10.05
N MET A 56 9.60 -19.23 10.28
CA MET A 56 10.72 -20.02 10.85
C MET A 56 10.45 -20.45 12.30
N LYS A 57 9.71 -19.64 13.07
CA LYS A 57 9.33 -19.93 14.46
C LYS A 57 8.16 -20.91 14.60
N ASP A 58 7.23 -20.89 13.65
CA ASP A 58 6.00 -21.68 13.68
C ASP A 58 5.95 -22.65 12.49
N ARG A 59 6.19 -23.94 12.74
CA ARG A 59 6.27 -24.97 11.70
C ARG A 59 4.96 -25.23 10.93
N GLN A 60 3.82 -24.75 11.43
CA GLN A 60 2.51 -24.90 10.79
C GLN A 60 2.16 -23.68 9.92
N ALA A 61 2.92 -22.59 10.06
CA ALA A 61 2.62 -21.33 9.38
C ALA A 61 3.05 -21.34 7.92
N ASN A 62 2.13 -21.03 7.02
CA ASN A 62 2.41 -20.62 5.65
C ASN A 62 2.00 -19.15 5.46
N ALA A 63 2.40 -18.56 4.34
CA ALA A 63 2.04 -17.20 4.01
C ALA A 63 1.45 -17.10 2.60
N VAL A 64 0.52 -16.17 2.41
CA VAL A 64 0.06 -15.75 1.09
C VAL A 64 0.08 -14.23 0.98
N ILE A 65 0.66 -13.74 -0.10
CA ILE A 65 0.85 -12.31 -0.37
C ILE A 65 0.06 -11.94 -1.61
N PHE A 66 -0.70 -10.88 -1.49
CA PHE A 66 -1.60 -10.39 -2.52
C PHE A 66 -1.19 -9.01 -3.01
N ARG A 67 -1.21 -8.85 -4.34
CA ARG A 67 -1.27 -7.57 -5.04
C ARG A 67 -2.54 -7.53 -5.88
N LYS A 68 -3.03 -6.36 -6.22
CA LYS A 68 -4.14 -6.25 -7.16
C LYS A 68 -3.76 -6.84 -8.51
N TYR A 69 -2.57 -6.50 -9.03
CA TYR A 69 -2.11 -6.89 -10.35
C TYR A 69 -0.99 -7.94 -10.27
N ALA A 70 -1.18 -9.09 -10.94
CA ALA A 70 -0.21 -10.18 -10.94
C ALA A 70 1.14 -9.79 -11.56
N VAL A 71 1.14 -8.88 -12.53
CA VAL A 71 2.36 -8.44 -13.23
C VAL A 71 3.37 -7.73 -12.32
N THR A 72 2.89 -7.09 -11.24
CA THR A 72 3.75 -6.35 -10.31
C THR A 72 4.37 -7.22 -9.22
N LEU A 73 3.90 -8.46 -9.03
CA LEU A 73 4.31 -9.33 -7.93
C LEU A 73 5.82 -9.57 -7.86
N ARG A 74 6.47 -9.79 -9.01
CA ARG A 74 7.88 -10.18 -9.09
C ARG A 74 8.81 -9.08 -8.61
N GLU A 75 8.57 -7.86 -9.06
CA GLU A 75 9.43 -6.70 -8.79
C GLU A 75 9.13 -6.03 -7.46
N THR A 76 7.97 -6.36 -6.87
CA THR A 76 7.54 -5.80 -5.59
C THR A 76 7.69 -6.83 -4.46
N VAL A 77 6.59 -7.46 -4.06
CA VAL A 77 6.52 -8.31 -2.86
C VAL A 77 7.38 -9.57 -2.93
N TYR A 78 7.62 -10.14 -4.13
CA TYR A 78 8.52 -11.28 -4.26
C TYR A 78 9.97 -10.86 -4.01
N GLY A 79 10.42 -9.78 -4.64
CA GLY A 79 11.75 -9.20 -4.38
C GLY A 79 11.92 -8.80 -2.92
N GLN A 80 10.87 -8.24 -2.30
CA GLN A 80 10.88 -7.84 -0.89
C GLN A 80 11.04 -9.03 0.06
N ILE A 81 10.41 -10.17 -0.22
CA ILE A 81 10.61 -11.41 0.57
C ILE A 81 12.03 -11.95 0.39
N LEU A 82 12.59 -11.92 -0.83
CA LEU A 82 13.98 -12.35 -1.04
C LEU A 82 14.96 -11.47 -0.28
N TRP A 83 14.76 -10.16 -0.31
CA TRP A 83 15.54 -9.24 0.50
C TRP A 83 15.44 -9.56 2.00
N ALA A 84 14.25 -9.85 2.53
CA ALA A 84 14.08 -10.19 3.94
C ALA A 84 14.80 -11.49 4.32
N VAL A 85 14.77 -12.49 3.46
CA VAL A 85 15.51 -13.76 3.64
C VAL A 85 17.03 -13.52 3.69
N GLU A 86 17.53 -12.63 2.83
CA GLU A 86 18.95 -12.26 2.80
C GLU A 86 19.33 -11.42 4.03
N ALA A 87 18.54 -10.41 4.39
CA ALA A 87 18.78 -9.54 5.55
C ALA A 87 18.80 -10.32 6.87
N LEU A 88 17.98 -11.38 6.98
CA LEU A 88 18.00 -12.29 8.13
C LEU A 88 19.18 -13.29 8.11
N GLY A 89 20.00 -13.33 7.03
CA GLY A 89 21.11 -14.26 6.89
C GLY A 89 20.71 -15.72 6.69
N VAL A 90 19.48 -15.98 6.26
CA VAL A 90 18.89 -17.35 6.19
C VAL A 90 18.64 -17.84 4.76
N SER A 91 19.27 -17.25 3.77
CA SER A 91 19.09 -17.59 2.34
C SER A 91 19.31 -19.08 2.04
N HIS A 92 20.24 -19.72 2.76
CA HIS A 92 20.54 -21.15 2.62
C HIS A 92 19.38 -22.08 3.04
N LEU A 93 18.41 -21.58 3.81
CA LEU A 93 17.23 -22.31 4.29
C LEU A 93 16.02 -22.14 3.38
N TRP A 94 16.08 -21.24 2.40
CA TRP A 94 14.96 -20.94 1.53
C TRP A 94 15.26 -21.29 0.07
N GLU A 95 14.23 -21.71 -0.63
CA GLU A 95 14.25 -21.94 -2.07
C GLU A 95 13.25 -21.03 -2.75
N ALA A 96 13.72 -20.23 -3.69
CA ALA A 96 12.93 -19.28 -4.41
C ALA A 96 12.60 -19.80 -5.82
N GLY A 97 11.31 -19.83 -6.18
CA GLY A 97 10.82 -20.25 -7.49
C GLY A 97 9.98 -19.16 -8.15
N VAL A 98 10.08 -19.04 -9.46
CA VAL A 98 9.31 -18.04 -10.24
C VAL A 98 8.13 -18.67 -10.99
N ASN A 99 8.14 -19.98 -11.22
CA ASN A 99 7.03 -20.68 -11.86
C ASN A 99 6.83 -22.08 -11.21
N PRO A 100 5.90 -22.24 -10.28
CA PRO A 100 5.05 -21.19 -9.69
C PRO A 100 5.85 -20.19 -8.86
N MET A 101 5.38 -18.93 -8.76
CA MET A 101 6.03 -17.92 -7.93
C MET A 101 5.75 -18.21 -6.47
N GLN A 102 6.79 -18.69 -5.76
CA GLN A 102 6.74 -19.08 -4.36
C GLN A 102 8.14 -19.12 -3.75
N CYS A 103 8.21 -18.95 -2.43
CA CYS A 103 9.40 -19.26 -1.64
C CYS A 103 9.09 -20.43 -0.70
N THR A 104 9.99 -21.44 -0.66
CA THR A 104 9.81 -22.63 0.18
C THR A 104 10.87 -22.66 1.26
N TYR A 105 10.46 -22.78 2.51
CA TYR A 105 11.34 -23.00 3.64
C TYR A 105 11.76 -24.47 3.68
N ARG A 106 13.00 -24.78 3.31
CA ARG A 106 13.50 -26.14 3.08
C ARG A 106 13.34 -27.09 4.29
N PRO A 107 13.59 -26.63 5.56
CA PRO A 107 13.54 -27.54 6.69
C PRO A 107 12.18 -28.18 6.94
N THR A 108 11.08 -27.53 6.54
CA THR A 108 9.71 -27.99 6.85
C THR A 108 8.79 -28.05 5.63
N GLY A 109 9.21 -27.48 4.49
CA GLY A 109 8.38 -27.40 3.29
C GLY A 109 7.28 -26.33 3.32
N GLN A 110 7.29 -25.44 4.31
CA GLN A 110 6.37 -24.30 4.40
C GLN A 110 6.54 -23.36 3.20
N LYS A 111 5.47 -22.70 2.77
CA LYS A 111 5.48 -21.89 1.56
C LYS A 111 4.98 -20.47 1.79
N ILE A 112 5.66 -19.53 1.16
CA ILE A 112 5.15 -18.18 0.87
C ILE A 112 4.70 -18.22 -0.59
N ILE A 113 3.43 -17.96 -0.86
CA ILE A 113 2.87 -17.92 -2.21
C ILE A 113 2.39 -16.52 -2.57
N PHE A 114 2.50 -16.17 -3.85
CA PHE A 114 2.18 -14.83 -4.35
C PHE A 114 1.00 -14.93 -5.33
N ARG A 115 0.02 -14.03 -5.20
CA ARG A 115 -1.21 -14.04 -6.01
C ARG A 115 -1.64 -12.64 -6.40
N GLY A 116 -1.99 -12.46 -7.68
CA GLY A 116 -2.72 -11.29 -8.15
C GLY A 116 -4.23 -11.51 -8.07
N LEU A 117 -4.99 -10.46 -7.76
CA LEU A 117 -6.45 -10.47 -7.71
C LEU A 117 -7.11 -9.82 -8.94
N ASP A 118 -6.37 -9.59 -9.99
CA ASP A 118 -6.86 -9.12 -11.29
C ASP A 118 -7.89 -10.05 -11.96
N LYS A 119 -7.93 -11.32 -11.54
CA LYS A 119 -8.89 -12.33 -11.99
C LYS A 119 -9.60 -12.97 -10.79
N ALA A 120 -10.75 -12.45 -10.45
CA ALA A 120 -11.54 -12.82 -9.25
C ALA A 120 -11.81 -14.33 -9.05
N LYS A 121 -11.67 -15.16 -10.09
CA LYS A 121 -11.92 -16.62 -10.01
C LYS A 121 -10.79 -17.45 -9.41
N LYS A 122 -9.58 -16.89 -9.21
CA LYS A 122 -8.39 -17.67 -8.83
C LYS A 122 -8.20 -17.90 -7.32
N THR A 123 -8.98 -17.23 -6.46
CA THR A 123 -8.78 -17.32 -4.99
C THR A 123 -9.63 -18.38 -4.28
N LYS A 124 -10.60 -18.99 -4.96
CA LYS A 124 -11.57 -19.89 -4.34
C LYS A 124 -10.99 -21.24 -3.80
N SER A 125 -9.70 -21.53 -4.00
CA SER A 125 -9.14 -22.85 -3.69
C SER A 125 -7.72 -22.81 -3.14
N LEU A 126 -7.34 -21.79 -2.38
CA LEU A 126 -6.04 -21.76 -1.74
C LEU A 126 -6.02 -22.73 -0.55
N LYS A 127 -5.22 -23.78 -0.65
CA LYS A 127 -4.95 -24.73 0.44
C LYS A 127 -3.45 -24.80 0.66
N ALA A 128 -3.04 -24.77 1.93
CA ALA A 128 -1.69 -25.12 2.30
C ALA A 128 -1.50 -26.64 2.12
N SER A 129 -0.33 -27.06 1.67
CA SER A 129 0.01 -28.49 1.55
C SER A 129 0.12 -29.15 2.92
N HIS A 130 0.54 -28.37 3.93
CA HIS A 130 0.54 -28.76 5.32
C HIS A 130 0.33 -27.49 6.18
N GLY A 131 -0.13 -27.63 7.43
CA GLY A 131 -0.44 -26.48 8.28
C GLY A 131 -1.54 -25.59 7.71
N TYR A 132 -1.43 -24.30 7.90
CA TYR A 132 -2.42 -23.31 7.46
C TYR A 132 -1.74 -22.00 7.03
N PHE A 133 -2.47 -21.13 6.32
CA PHE A 133 -2.00 -19.80 6.02
C PHE A 133 -2.19 -18.89 7.25
N LYS A 134 -1.13 -18.79 8.06
CA LYS A 134 -1.10 -17.91 9.23
C LYS A 134 -0.95 -16.46 8.83
N TYR A 135 -0.09 -16.20 7.82
CA TYR A 135 0.25 -14.87 7.36
C TYR A 135 -0.46 -14.55 6.05
N LEU A 136 -1.22 -13.45 6.03
CA LEU A 136 -1.76 -12.85 4.83
C LEU A 136 -1.21 -11.43 4.72
N TRP A 137 -0.83 -11.03 3.51
CA TRP A 137 -0.40 -9.66 3.26
C TRP A 137 -1.06 -9.12 2.00
N PHE A 138 -1.80 -8.02 2.13
CA PHE A 138 -2.36 -7.23 1.04
C PHE A 138 -1.50 -5.97 0.89
N GLU A 139 -0.67 -5.94 -0.15
CA GLU A 139 0.23 -4.82 -0.46
C GLU A 139 -0.42 -3.87 -1.46
N GLU A 140 -0.27 -2.56 -1.24
CA GLU A 140 -0.97 -1.48 -1.91
C GLU A 140 -2.50 -1.69 -1.83
N LEU A 141 -3.00 -1.60 -0.60
CA LEU A 141 -4.40 -1.88 -0.29
C LEU A 141 -5.37 -1.04 -1.11
N ASP A 142 -5.01 0.19 -1.42
CA ASP A 142 -5.81 1.15 -2.19
C ASP A 142 -6.04 0.76 -3.66
N GLU A 143 -5.18 -0.11 -4.22
CA GLU A 143 -5.36 -0.65 -5.58
C GLU A 143 -6.52 -1.65 -5.68
N PHE A 144 -6.95 -2.25 -4.57
CA PHE A 144 -8.06 -3.21 -4.55
C PHE A 144 -9.40 -2.49 -4.70
N ALA A 145 -10.41 -3.22 -5.20
CA ALA A 145 -11.73 -2.63 -5.47
C ALA A 145 -12.51 -2.21 -4.21
N GLY A 146 -12.05 -2.58 -3.03
CA GLY A 146 -12.68 -2.27 -1.74
C GLY A 146 -12.62 -3.42 -0.75
N MET A 147 -13.15 -3.19 0.45
CA MET A 147 -13.13 -4.17 1.54
C MET A 147 -13.94 -5.44 1.24
N GLU A 148 -14.87 -5.42 0.30
CA GLU A 148 -15.62 -6.62 -0.10
C GLU A 148 -14.70 -7.63 -0.79
N GLU A 149 -13.83 -7.17 -1.69
CA GLU A 149 -12.82 -8.00 -2.34
C GLU A 149 -11.87 -8.62 -1.30
N ILE A 150 -11.37 -7.81 -0.37
CA ILE A 150 -10.49 -8.25 0.73
C ILE A 150 -11.19 -9.29 1.62
N ARG A 151 -12.44 -9.05 2.03
CA ARG A 151 -13.20 -10.01 2.86
C ARG A 151 -13.41 -11.34 2.16
N THR A 152 -13.72 -11.33 0.87
CA THR A 152 -13.90 -12.55 0.07
C THR A 152 -12.64 -13.42 0.08
N VAL A 153 -11.48 -12.80 -0.05
CA VAL A 153 -10.18 -13.50 0.04
C VAL A 153 -9.94 -14.03 1.45
N GLN A 154 -10.12 -13.19 2.47
CA GLN A 154 -9.93 -13.57 3.87
C GLN A 154 -10.79 -14.78 4.26
N GLN A 155 -12.06 -14.80 3.90
CA GLN A 155 -12.97 -15.92 4.15
C GLN A 155 -12.52 -17.22 3.49
N SER A 156 -11.79 -17.12 2.38
CA SER A 156 -11.27 -18.29 1.66
C SER A 156 -9.97 -18.83 2.27
N VAL A 157 -9.19 -18.01 2.93
CA VAL A 157 -7.82 -18.31 3.38
C VAL A 157 -7.72 -18.48 4.90
N LEU A 158 -8.45 -17.69 5.69
CA LEU A 158 -8.43 -17.73 7.16
C LEU A 158 -9.17 -18.96 7.70
N ARG A 159 -8.57 -20.13 7.55
CA ARG A 159 -9.16 -21.41 7.96
C ARG A 159 -8.09 -22.37 8.48
N GLY A 160 -8.48 -23.24 9.41
CA GLY A 160 -7.66 -24.37 9.86
C GLY A 160 -6.54 -24.02 10.82
N GLY A 161 -6.53 -22.82 11.39
CA GLY A 161 -5.56 -22.39 12.40
C GLY A 161 -6.23 -21.62 13.53
N GLU A 162 -5.49 -21.42 14.63
CA GLU A 162 -5.95 -20.71 15.81
C GLU A 162 -5.54 -19.22 15.80
N GLN A 163 -4.40 -18.92 15.18
CA GLN A 163 -3.85 -17.56 15.13
C GLN A 163 -3.57 -17.13 13.70
N PHE A 164 -3.98 -15.94 13.36
CA PHE A 164 -3.74 -15.33 12.06
C PHE A 164 -3.13 -13.94 12.21
N VAL A 165 -2.27 -13.58 11.27
CA VAL A 165 -1.65 -12.27 11.15
C VAL A 165 -1.94 -11.75 9.74
N VAL A 166 -2.79 -10.74 9.65
CA VAL A 166 -3.23 -10.18 8.38
C VAL A 166 -2.69 -8.76 8.26
N PHE A 167 -1.69 -8.61 7.43
CA PHE A 167 -1.12 -7.31 7.10
C PHE A 167 -1.88 -6.66 5.94
N LYS A 168 -2.09 -5.36 6.04
CA LYS A 168 -2.48 -4.48 4.95
C LYS A 168 -1.56 -3.28 4.96
N SER A 169 -0.94 -3.01 3.83
CA SER A 169 0.01 -1.90 3.68
C SER A 169 -0.35 -1.05 2.48
N PHE A 170 -0.26 0.26 2.65
CA PHE A 170 -0.52 1.21 1.58
C PHE A 170 0.01 2.62 1.91
N ASN A 171 0.19 3.41 0.88
CA ASN A 171 0.33 4.84 1.00
C ASN A 171 -1.06 5.46 0.82
N PRO A 172 -1.56 6.25 1.80
CA PRO A 172 -2.90 6.82 1.70
C PRO A 172 -3.08 7.58 0.39
N PRO A 173 -4.13 7.27 -0.40
CA PRO A 173 -4.47 8.05 -1.59
C PRO A 173 -4.72 9.51 -1.26
N ILE A 174 -4.53 10.40 -2.25
CA ILE A 174 -4.68 11.84 -2.07
C ILE A 174 -6.10 12.22 -1.61
N SER A 175 -7.12 11.53 -2.12
CA SER A 175 -8.53 11.79 -1.79
C SER A 175 -8.92 11.23 -0.42
N VAL A 176 -9.41 12.09 0.46
CA VAL A 176 -10.01 11.69 1.75
C VAL A 176 -11.19 10.73 1.54
N GLY A 177 -11.94 10.88 0.44
CA GLY A 177 -13.07 10.03 0.10
C GLY A 177 -12.70 8.64 -0.43
N ASN A 178 -11.41 8.36 -0.69
CA ASN A 178 -11.00 7.04 -1.12
C ASN A 178 -11.32 5.98 -0.05
N TRP A 179 -11.79 4.83 -0.47
CA TRP A 179 -12.23 3.75 0.42
C TRP A 179 -11.15 3.28 1.41
N ALA A 180 -9.86 3.26 1.01
CA ALA A 180 -8.77 2.86 1.88
C ALA A 180 -8.55 3.87 3.01
N ASN A 181 -8.68 5.18 2.72
CA ASN A 181 -8.63 6.24 3.73
C ASN A 181 -9.84 6.20 4.68
N GLN A 182 -11.03 5.86 4.18
CA GLN A 182 -12.21 5.67 5.03
C GLN A 182 -12.05 4.45 5.92
N TYR A 183 -11.61 3.31 5.35
CA TYR A 183 -11.38 2.07 6.07
C TYR A 183 -10.44 2.23 7.28
N ILE A 184 -9.35 2.99 7.15
CA ILE A 184 -8.39 3.16 8.23
C ILE A 184 -8.99 3.90 9.43
N ASN A 185 -10.08 4.63 9.25
CA ASN A 185 -10.79 5.34 10.30
C ASN A 185 -11.94 4.52 10.93
N GLU A 186 -12.30 3.35 10.36
CA GLU A 186 -13.36 2.50 10.90
C GLU A 186 -12.90 1.78 12.18
N PRO A 187 -13.59 1.89 13.32
CA PRO A 187 -13.20 1.21 14.55
C PRO A 187 -13.22 -0.32 14.37
N ARG A 188 -12.13 -0.98 14.78
CA ARG A 188 -12.05 -2.45 14.80
C ARG A 188 -11.22 -2.93 15.99
N ALA A 189 -11.85 -3.64 16.94
CA ALA A 189 -11.22 -4.03 18.19
C ALA A 189 -10.01 -4.95 18.04
N ASN A 190 -9.97 -5.83 17.02
CA ASN A 190 -8.86 -6.75 16.76
C ASN A 190 -7.91 -6.29 15.65
N ALA A 191 -7.83 -4.97 15.44
CA ALA A 191 -6.93 -4.35 14.48
C ALA A 191 -6.01 -3.34 15.16
N LEU A 192 -4.70 -3.49 14.93
CA LEU A 192 -3.69 -2.50 15.27
C LEU A 192 -3.39 -1.67 14.01
N ARG A 193 -3.54 -0.36 14.11
CA ARG A 193 -3.24 0.59 13.05
C ARG A 193 -1.96 1.33 13.36
N HIS A 194 -1.05 1.35 12.41
CA HIS A 194 0.25 1.94 12.61
C HIS A 194 0.61 2.82 11.40
N LYS A 195 0.81 4.10 11.67
CA LYS A 195 1.30 5.07 10.68
C LYS A 195 2.81 5.19 10.79
N SER A 196 3.49 5.18 9.64
CA SER A 196 4.93 5.47 9.57
C SER A 196 5.26 6.32 8.35
N SER A 197 6.33 7.07 8.45
CA SER A 197 6.88 7.92 7.41
C SER A 197 8.40 7.76 7.34
N TYR A 198 9.05 8.44 6.40
CA TYR A 198 10.51 8.45 6.32
C TYR A 198 11.19 9.02 7.57
N LEU A 199 10.51 9.88 8.33
CA LEU A 199 11.02 10.46 9.57
C LEU A 199 11.19 9.42 10.69
N ASP A 200 10.55 8.27 10.56
CA ASP A 200 10.64 7.15 11.51
C ASP A 200 11.74 6.16 11.14
N ALA A 201 12.35 6.31 9.96
CA ALA A 201 13.43 5.46 9.48
C ALA A 201 14.79 6.01 9.90
N PRO A 202 15.77 5.15 10.20
CA PRO A 202 17.16 5.59 10.30
C PRO A 202 17.59 6.26 9.00
N PRO A 203 18.12 7.49 9.02
CA PRO A 203 18.46 8.23 7.80
C PRO A 203 19.41 7.48 6.86
N GLU A 204 20.34 6.71 7.42
CA GLU A 204 21.29 5.90 6.66
C GLU A 204 20.65 4.77 5.84
N TRP A 205 19.39 4.39 6.13
CA TRP A 205 18.65 3.39 5.36
C TRP A 205 17.93 3.98 4.14
N LEU A 206 17.73 5.30 4.12
CA LEU A 206 17.03 5.98 3.03
C LEU A 206 17.96 6.53 1.95
N GLY A 207 19.21 6.87 2.35
CA GLY A 207 20.18 7.51 1.47
C GLY A 207 20.00 9.03 1.36
N GLN A 208 21.12 9.71 1.07
CA GLN A 208 21.20 11.17 1.04
C GLN A 208 20.24 11.81 0.05
N GLN A 209 20.18 11.28 -1.18
CA GLN A 209 19.35 11.85 -2.24
C GLN A 209 17.85 11.82 -1.89
N PHE A 210 17.37 10.73 -1.27
CA PHE A 210 15.99 10.64 -0.84
C PHE A 210 15.62 11.74 0.16
N LEU A 211 16.52 12.04 1.10
CA LEU A 211 16.31 13.08 2.11
C LEU A 211 16.33 14.48 1.48
N GLU A 212 17.26 14.73 0.56
CA GLU A 212 17.34 15.99 -0.18
C GLU A 212 16.08 16.24 -1.04
N ASP A 213 15.58 15.22 -1.73
CA ASP A 213 14.35 15.32 -2.52
C ASP A 213 13.12 15.59 -1.63
N ALA A 214 13.07 15.00 -0.42
CA ALA A 214 12.00 15.26 0.53
C ALA A 214 12.00 16.70 1.02
N GLU A 215 13.16 17.25 1.41
CA GLU A 215 13.28 18.64 1.85
C GLU A 215 13.01 19.61 0.70
N HIS A 216 13.51 19.33 -0.50
CA HIS A 216 13.20 20.15 -1.67
C HIS A 216 11.70 20.21 -1.96
N LEU A 217 11.01 19.04 -1.96
CA LEU A 217 9.56 19.02 -2.18
C LEU A 217 8.81 19.78 -1.08
N LYS A 218 9.26 19.70 0.16
CA LYS A 218 8.68 20.42 1.29
C LYS A 218 8.77 21.95 1.10
N GLU A 219 9.87 22.45 0.54
CA GLU A 219 10.07 23.86 0.27
C GLU A 219 9.22 24.37 -0.90
N VAL A 220 9.13 23.59 -1.99
CA VAL A 220 8.46 24.02 -3.22
C VAL A 220 6.98 23.67 -3.29
N ASN A 221 6.56 22.61 -2.62
CA ASN A 221 5.17 22.15 -2.60
C ASN A 221 4.86 21.36 -1.31
N GLU A 222 4.59 22.08 -0.23
CA GLU A 222 4.29 21.47 1.07
C GLU A 222 3.11 20.49 1.02
N ARG A 223 2.10 20.76 0.19
CA ARG A 223 0.93 19.87 0.05
C ARG A 223 1.33 18.52 -0.54
N ALA A 224 2.12 18.51 -1.61
CA ALA A 224 2.65 17.28 -2.20
C ALA A 224 3.57 16.55 -1.21
N TYR A 225 4.43 17.26 -0.51
CA TYR A 225 5.29 16.69 0.54
C TYR A 225 4.49 15.99 1.63
N ARG A 226 3.46 16.64 2.16
CA ARG A 226 2.59 16.05 3.19
C ARG A 226 1.91 14.77 2.70
N HIS A 227 1.47 14.78 1.45
CA HIS A 227 0.85 13.61 0.86
C HIS A 227 1.87 12.48 0.63
N GLU A 228 2.94 12.74 -0.11
CA GLU A 228 3.84 11.70 -0.58
C GLU A 228 4.76 11.16 0.53
N TYR A 229 5.36 12.05 1.32
CA TYR A 229 6.35 11.69 2.32
C TYR A 229 5.74 11.45 3.72
N LEU A 230 4.69 12.16 4.09
CA LEU A 230 4.03 11.96 5.39
C LEU A 230 2.77 11.08 5.32
N GLY A 231 2.31 10.71 4.12
CA GLY A 231 1.15 9.86 3.91
C GLY A 231 -0.13 10.49 4.43
N GLU A 232 -0.32 11.79 4.17
CA GLU A 232 -1.53 12.51 4.55
C GLU A 232 -2.48 12.63 3.35
N PRO A 233 -3.76 12.25 3.49
CA PRO A 233 -4.77 12.59 2.50
C PRO A 233 -4.98 14.11 2.50
N VAL A 234 -4.67 14.78 1.41
CA VAL A 234 -4.71 16.25 1.31
C VAL A 234 -5.75 16.78 0.32
N GLY A 235 -6.47 15.87 -0.37
CA GLY A 235 -7.50 16.21 -1.35
C GLY A 235 -8.91 15.96 -0.81
N THR A 236 -9.84 16.85 -1.11
CA THR A 236 -11.26 16.69 -0.75
C THR A 236 -11.98 15.60 -1.54
N GLY A 237 -11.34 15.08 -2.61
CA GLY A 237 -11.90 14.04 -3.48
C GLY A 237 -12.86 14.56 -4.55
N GLY A 238 -13.26 15.82 -4.47
CA GLY A 238 -14.11 16.49 -5.47
C GLY A 238 -13.36 17.48 -6.36
N GLN A 239 -12.09 17.75 -6.08
CA GLN A 239 -11.31 18.71 -6.87
C GLN A 239 -10.61 17.98 -8.02
N VAL A 240 -11.12 18.13 -9.23
CA VAL A 240 -10.49 17.62 -10.47
C VAL A 240 -9.29 18.49 -10.86
N PHE A 241 -9.32 19.77 -10.50
CA PHE A 241 -8.25 20.73 -10.80
C PHE A 241 -7.60 21.23 -9.52
N GLU A 242 -6.28 21.07 -9.42
CA GLU A 242 -5.52 21.48 -8.22
C GLU A 242 -5.13 22.96 -8.23
N PHE A 243 -5.08 23.57 -9.42
CA PHE A 243 -4.67 24.96 -9.61
C PHE A 243 -5.83 25.76 -10.21
N LEU A 244 -6.84 26.05 -9.37
CA LEU A 244 -7.94 26.93 -9.74
C LEU A 244 -7.65 28.36 -9.26
N GLU A 245 -7.65 29.28 -10.18
CA GLU A 245 -7.65 30.71 -9.90
C GLU A 245 -9.05 31.26 -10.19
N ILE A 246 -9.74 31.73 -9.16
CA ILE A 246 -11.05 32.36 -9.32
C ILE A 246 -10.80 33.83 -9.59
N CYS A 247 -11.10 34.29 -10.81
CA CYS A 247 -10.94 35.65 -11.24
C CYS A 247 -12.19 36.15 -12.00
N THR A 248 -12.34 37.46 -12.08
CA THR A 248 -13.36 38.04 -12.95
C THR A 248 -12.80 38.14 -14.36
N ILE A 249 -13.48 37.53 -15.33
CA ILE A 249 -13.16 37.59 -16.76
C ILE A 249 -13.99 38.75 -17.32
N THR A 250 -13.32 39.78 -17.84
CA THR A 250 -13.99 40.97 -18.41
C THR A 250 -14.54 40.68 -19.80
N ASP A 251 -15.48 41.53 -20.27
CA ASP A 251 -16.02 41.42 -21.63
C ASP A 251 -14.92 41.57 -22.71
N GLU A 252 -13.91 42.42 -22.44
CA GLU A 252 -12.76 42.62 -23.33
C GLU A 252 -11.90 41.34 -23.40
N GLU A 253 -11.71 40.63 -22.28
CA GLU A 253 -11.00 39.34 -22.24
C GLU A 253 -11.79 38.24 -22.93
N MET A 254 -13.12 38.22 -22.75
CA MET A 254 -14.03 37.31 -23.45
C MET A 254 -13.94 37.42 -24.96
N GLN A 255 -13.81 38.62 -25.50
CA GLN A 255 -13.65 38.87 -26.94
C GLN A 255 -12.30 38.39 -27.51
N GLN A 256 -11.30 38.16 -26.66
CA GLN A 256 -9.99 37.68 -27.05
C GLN A 256 -9.90 36.14 -27.15
N PHE A 257 -10.96 35.41 -26.79
CA PHE A 257 -10.99 33.96 -26.93
C PHE A 257 -11.32 33.55 -28.37
N ASP A 258 -10.36 32.92 -29.05
CA ASP A 258 -10.51 32.44 -30.43
C ASP A 258 -11.62 31.41 -30.60
N ARG A 259 -11.86 30.62 -29.55
CA ARG A 259 -12.84 29.53 -29.58
C ARG A 259 -13.40 29.23 -28.20
N ILE A 260 -14.71 29.12 -28.12
CA ILE A 260 -15.44 28.68 -26.92
C ILE A 260 -15.95 27.26 -27.17
N TYR A 261 -15.65 26.34 -26.24
CA TYR A 261 -16.13 24.97 -26.22
C TYR A 261 -17.28 24.86 -25.24
N GLN A 262 -18.22 23.98 -25.54
CA GLN A 262 -19.35 23.66 -24.67
C GLN A 262 -19.46 22.16 -24.54
N GLY A 263 -19.75 21.69 -23.31
CA GLY A 263 -19.97 20.29 -23.01
C GLY A 263 -21.14 20.11 -22.05
N ILE A 264 -21.89 19.04 -22.23
CA ILE A 264 -22.95 18.62 -21.33
C ILE A 264 -22.65 17.20 -20.90
N ASP A 265 -22.67 16.97 -19.60
CA ASP A 265 -22.75 15.63 -19.00
C ASP A 265 -24.17 15.48 -18.44
N PHE A 266 -24.92 14.51 -18.99
CA PHE A 266 -26.32 14.32 -18.60
C PHE A 266 -26.49 13.67 -17.23
N GLY A 267 -25.41 13.28 -16.57
CA GLY A 267 -25.46 12.63 -15.26
C GLY A 267 -26.45 11.46 -15.18
N TRP A 268 -26.21 10.51 -14.32
CA TRP A 268 -27.18 9.47 -13.97
C TRP A 268 -27.27 9.40 -12.46
N MET A 269 -28.49 9.29 -11.93
CA MET A 269 -28.69 9.26 -10.48
C MET A 269 -27.60 8.43 -9.74
N PRO A 270 -26.88 8.99 -8.73
CA PRO A 270 -27.16 10.27 -8.05
C PRO A 270 -26.45 11.51 -8.64
N ASP A 271 -25.71 11.38 -9.75
CA ASP A 271 -24.93 12.47 -10.31
C ASP A 271 -25.82 13.50 -11.02
N PRO A 272 -25.67 14.82 -10.70
CA PRO A 272 -26.42 15.87 -11.38
C PRO A 272 -25.97 16.05 -12.84
N MET A 273 -26.83 16.63 -13.65
CA MET A 273 -26.44 17.13 -14.98
C MET A 273 -25.45 18.28 -14.80
N ALA A 274 -24.37 18.25 -15.57
CA ALA A 274 -23.40 19.35 -15.62
C ALA A 274 -23.32 19.95 -17.02
N PHE A 275 -23.33 21.28 -17.13
CA PHE A 275 -23.04 22.03 -18.35
C PHE A 275 -21.84 22.93 -18.12
N ILE A 276 -20.87 22.88 -19.03
CA ILE A 276 -19.66 23.67 -18.93
C ILE A 276 -19.40 24.43 -20.24
N ARG A 277 -19.06 25.71 -20.10
CA ARG A 277 -18.46 26.51 -21.19
C ARG A 277 -17.02 26.82 -20.83
N CYS A 278 -16.10 26.57 -21.76
CA CYS A 278 -14.70 26.85 -21.52
C CYS A 278 -13.98 27.34 -22.79
N SER A 279 -12.82 27.95 -22.58
CA SER A 279 -11.86 28.27 -23.63
C SER A 279 -10.48 27.78 -23.24
N TYR A 280 -9.70 27.31 -24.21
CA TYR A 280 -8.34 26.87 -24.00
C TYR A 280 -7.36 27.77 -24.77
N ARG A 281 -6.39 28.31 -24.05
CA ARG A 281 -5.28 29.08 -24.65
C ARG A 281 -4.01 28.24 -24.64
N SER A 282 -3.63 27.70 -25.79
CA SER A 282 -2.47 26.83 -25.94
C SER A 282 -1.15 27.52 -25.63
N ASN A 283 -1.02 28.81 -25.91
CA ASN A 283 0.19 29.62 -25.65
C ASN A 283 0.46 29.86 -24.16
N HIS A 284 -0.52 29.68 -23.30
CA HIS A 284 -0.43 29.84 -21.84
C HIS A 284 -0.73 28.55 -21.08
N GLU A 285 -1.07 27.45 -21.78
CA GLU A 285 -1.48 26.17 -21.19
C GLU A 285 -2.60 26.33 -20.14
N LYS A 286 -3.50 27.30 -20.35
CA LYS A 286 -4.60 27.61 -19.44
C LYS A 286 -5.95 27.27 -20.05
N VAL A 287 -6.81 26.66 -19.21
CA VAL A 287 -8.25 26.48 -19.49
C VAL A 287 -9.01 27.53 -18.68
N TYR A 288 -9.87 28.28 -19.34
CA TYR A 288 -10.79 29.23 -18.71
C TYR A 288 -12.18 28.59 -18.65
N LEU A 289 -12.70 28.41 -17.44
CA LEU A 289 -14.09 28.01 -17.22
C LEU A 289 -14.92 29.30 -17.18
N LEU A 290 -15.85 29.45 -18.12
CA LEU A 290 -16.59 30.66 -18.34
C LEU A 290 -17.96 30.66 -17.68
N ASP A 291 -18.65 29.50 -17.80
CA ASP A 291 -19.96 29.26 -17.20
C ASP A 291 -20.05 27.78 -16.77
N GLU A 292 -20.78 27.53 -15.68
CA GLU A 292 -21.08 26.24 -15.09
C GLU A 292 -22.53 26.21 -14.62
N TYR A 293 -23.28 25.15 -14.96
CA TYR A 293 -24.68 24.89 -14.54
C TYR A 293 -24.89 23.43 -14.21
#